data_96e2798d2919c518ba17422d4d63ca7e
#
_entry.id   96e2798d2919c518ba17422d4d63ca7e
#
_cell.length_a   1.000
_cell.length_b   1.000
_cell.length_c   1.000
_cell.angle_alpha   90.00
_cell.angle_beta   90.00
_cell.angle_gamma   90.00
#
_symmetry.space_group_name_H-M   'P 1'
#
loop_
_entity.id
_entity.type
_entity.pdbx_description
1 polymer ?
#
loop_
_entity_poly.entity_id
_entity_poly.type
_entity_poly.pdbx_seq_one_letter_code
_entity_poly.pdbx_strand_id
1 'polypeptide(L)'
;MRNQTPKKRILLRGAAAALALCMVLGFTACGKKKAPAAIRVDLSGRVNTLDPQYCTTTPERCLIKNCMEGLMRRMPDGTVTEGCADRYDISENGLRYTFVLREGLTWSDGEPLTAQDFVFALRRMQGMPQTAARERFAAVLGFGEGETLGVTAPDERTLIIRLTKADPLLPEKLAEPEAFPCREDYYNGTHARYGNTLENMIYNGPYLIKSWEKSEIRLTPNSRYTGRTPAENTGVVITLGQDDAVGRFLAGKTDCCRVDPITLGQLTGGKASLLTFRNGTVSLLLNQNAKGTDQLALRQALCYSFELQAFAQSDDLPDPYEYARSIIPAAAKLFNASYTDVTARGFALGTVTYPDGSSTSDFRRSDQLTIRYHAGAAAALHQPEKQPEGLTLLLPKGSPLEGFCGWLQKQWLDHLGLVVNLAIVDADTYRTRLAKGDFTLALYSYTAGDELHTVFRHYGSTGSAPVRCSDPRYDQLVDMASASRNVTDAARLYANAEALLADQFIAMPLFYTESYFAMAAGVTGIAASADGTELFFAGAKREG
;
A
#
# COMPACT_ATOMS: atom_id res chain seq x y z
N MET A 1 6.03 26.94 -91.06
CA MET A 1 5.39 25.74 -90.46
C MET A 1 6.49 24.69 -90.24
N ARG A 2 6.99 24.55 -89.00
CA ARG A 2 8.01 23.52 -88.66
C ARG A 2 7.36 22.36 -87.94
N ASN A 3 7.38 21.21 -88.63
CA ASN A 3 6.93 19.91 -88.05
C ASN A 3 7.75 19.55 -86.83
N GLN A 4 7.08 19.41 -85.67
CA GLN A 4 7.69 18.80 -84.50
C GLN A 4 7.68 17.29 -84.69
N THR A 5 8.83 16.67 -84.57
CA THR A 5 9.08 15.26 -84.79
C THR A 5 8.37 14.39 -83.68
N PRO A 6 7.90 13.22 -84.03
CA PRO A 6 7.11 12.35 -83.06
C PRO A 6 7.90 11.95 -81.82
N LYS A 7 9.19 12.01 -81.78
CA LYS A 7 10.05 11.69 -80.61
C LYS A 7 9.81 12.58 -79.38
N LYS A 8 9.44 13.88 -79.56
CA LYS A 8 9.15 14.78 -78.45
C LYS A 8 7.82 14.46 -77.75
N ARG A 9 6.83 13.93 -78.44
CA ARG A 9 5.51 13.52 -77.86
C ARG A 9 5.59 12.23 -77.02
N ILE A 10 6.53 11.35 -77.37
CA ILE A 10 6.73 10.09 -76.60
C ILE A 10 7.47 10.39 -75.28
N LEU A 11 8.45 11.28 -75.29
CA LEU A 11 9.20 11.74 -74.11
C LEU A 11 8.31 12.52 -73.12
N LEU A 12 7.39 13.36 -73.60
CA LEU A 12 6.45 14.06 -72.69
C LEU A 12 5.40 13.12 -72.10
N ARG A 13 4.96 12.10 -72.79
CA ARG A 13 4.02 11.08 -72.31
C ARG A 13 4.69 10.13 -71.29
N GLY A 14 5.97 9.80 -71.48
CA GLY A 14 6.76 9.01 -70.54
C GLY A 14 7.03 9.77 -69.24
N ALA A 15 7.34 11.06 -69.29
CA ALA A 15 7.55 11.90 -68.11
C ALA A 15 6.25 12.10 -67.31
N ALA A 16 5.10 12.29 -67.96
CA ALA A 16 3.82 12.42 -67.28
C ALA A 16 3.36 11.10 -66.63
N ALA A 17 3.64 9.97 -67.27
CA ALA A 17 3.33 8.62 -66.70
C ALA A 17 4.27 8.31 -65.51
N ALA A 18 5.54 8.68 -65.55
CA ALA A 18 6.47 8.52 -64.44
C ALA A 18 6.11 9.43 -63.24
N LEU A 19 5.69 10.69 -63.49
CA LEU A 19 5.21 11.58 -62.42
C LEU A 19 3.88 11.08 -61.77
N ALA A 20 2.96 10.52 -62.58
CA ALA A 20 1.73 9.93 -62.05
C ALA A 20 2.00 8.66 -61.23
N LEU A 21 2.97 7.82 -61.64
CA LEU A 21 3.39 6.64 -60.88
C LEU A 21 4.10 6.98 -59.59
N CYS A 22 4.92 8.06 -59.55
CA CYS A 22 5.53 8.59 -58.33
C CYS A 22 4.49 9.19 -57.38
N MET A 23 3.43 9.84 -57.86
CA MET A 23 2.33 10.32 -57.03
C MET A 23 1.50 9.16 -56.42
N VAL A 24 1.27 8.07 -57.15
CA VAL A 24 0.56 6.90 -56.65
C VAL A 24 1.41 6.12 -55.63
N LEU A 25 2.75 6.08 -55.81
CA LEU A 25 3.68 5.47 -54.85
C LEU A 25 3.92 6.34 -53.61
N GLY A 26 3.76 7.69 -53.72
CA GLY A 26 3.86 8.61 -52.59
C GLY A 26 2.68 8.54 -51.60
N PHE A 27 1.51 8.05 -52.01
CA PHE A 27 0.34 7.90 -51.14
C PHE A 27 0.27 6.57 -50.41
N THR A 28 1.13 5.60 -50.72
CA THR A 28 1.18 4.31 -50.01
C THR A 28 2.21 4.26 -48.88
N ALA A 29 2.99 5.34 -48.69
CA ALA A 29 3.97 5.47 -47.62
C ALA A 29 3.42 6.18 -46.36
N CYS A 30 2.10 6.42 -46.27
CA CYS A 30 1.47 6.65 -44.97
C CYS A 30 1.45 5.31 -44.23
N GLY A 31 2.56 4.97 -43.57
CA GLY A 31 2.56 3.89 -42.60
C GLY A 31 1.40 4.14 -41.64
N LYS A 32 0.39 3.28 -41.65
CA LYS A 32 -0.65 3.26 -40.61
C LYS A 32 0.13 3.28 -39.31
N LYS A 33 0.16 4.42 -38.59
CA LYS A 33 0.58 4.42 -37.20
C LYS A 33 -0.21 3.30 -36.55
N LYS A 34 0.49 2.25 -36.15
CA LYS A 34 -0.12 1.14 -35.44
C LYS A 34 -0.87 1.77 -34.29
N ALA A 35 -2.18 1.53 -34.18
CA ALA A 35 -2.96 2.04 -33.06
C ALA A 35 -2.20 1.69 -31.76
N PRO A 36 -2.07 2.61 -30.81
CA PRO A 36 -1.37 2.31 -29.59
C PRO A 36 -1.97 1.05 -28.97
N ALA A 37 -1.11 0.08 -28.67
CA ALA A 37 -1.57 -1.19 -28.08
C ALA A 37 -1.98 -0.95 -26.61
N ALA A 38 -2.95 -1.73 -26.14
CA ALA A 38 -3.33 -1.71 -24.73
C ALA A 38 -2.13 -2.09 -23.84
N ILE A 39 -2.05 -1.50 -22.66
CA ILE A 39 -1.06 -1.83 -21.63
C ILE A 39 -1.40 -3.19 -21.03
N ARG A 40 -0.43 -4.09 -20.88
CA ARG A 40 -0.62 -5.45 -20.35
C ARG A 40 0.04 -5.58 -19.00
N VAL A 41 -0.73 -5.85 -17.97
CA VAL A 41 -0.29 -5.89 -16.57
C VAL A 41 -0.56 -7.27 -15.98
N ASP A 42 0.37 -7.76 -15.19
CA ASP A 42 0.22 -8.99 -14.42
C ASP A 42 -0.01 -8.63 -12.94
N LEU A 43 -1.16 -9.00 -12.39
CA LEU A 43 -1.49 -8.83 -10.98
C LEU A 43 -1.64 -10.19 -10.32
N SER A 44 -0.95 -10.38 -9.19
CA SER A 44 -1.14 -11.58 -8.37
C SER A 44 -2.48 -11.55 -7.65
N GLY A 45 -3.15 -12.70 -7.54
CA GLY A 45 -4.37 -12.85 -6.75
C GLY A 45 -5.63 -13.06 -7.59
N ARG A 46 -6.79 -12.87 -6.97
CA ARG A 46 -8.11 -13.12 -7.57
C ARG A 46 -9.02 -11.91 -7.35
N VAL A 47 -10.00 -11.77 -8.23
CA VAL A 47 -11.09 -10.79 -8.13
C VAL A 47 -12.38 -11.58 -7.89
N ASN A 48 -12.96 -11.42 -6.72
CA ASN A 48 -14.19 -12.08 -6.30
C ASN A 48 -15.39 -11.14 -6.40
N THR A 49 -15.13 -9.83 -6.21
CA THR A 49 -16.17 -8.80 -6.27
C THR A 49 -15.59 -7.49 -6.81
N LEU A 50 -16.45 -6.69 -7.42
CA LEU A 50 -16.19 -5.29 -7.80
C LEU A 50 -16.99 -4.31 -6.92
N ASP A 51 -17.69 -4.80 -5.89
CA ASP A 51 -18.39 -3.94 -4.93
C ASP A 51 -17.36 -3.22 -4.03
N PRO A 52 -17.25 -1.88 -4.09
CA PRO A 52 -16.25 -1.14 -3.33
C PRO A 52 -16.31 -1.37 -1.82
N GLN A 53 -17.51 -1.54 -1.26
CA GLN A 53 -17.70 -1.74 0.16
C GLN A 53 -17.30 -3.16 0.64
N TYR A 54 -17.15 -4.13 -0.28
CA TYR A 54 -16.80 -5.53 0.02
C TYR A 54 -15.45 -5.97 -0.52
N CYS A 55 -14.71 -5.10 -1.24
CA CYS A 55 -13.40 -5.46 -1.77
C CYS A 55 -12.38 -5.68 -0.64
N THR A 56 -11.65 -6.79 -0.73
CA THR A 56 -10.65 -7.17 0.29
C THR A 56 -9.29 -7.52 -0.29
N THR A 57 -9.23 -7.89 -1.57
CA THR A 57 -7.98 -8.28 -2.22
C THR A 57 -7.32 -7.11 -2.94
N THR A 58 -6.00 -7.15 -3.05
CA THR A 58 -5.22 -6.13 -3.79
C THR A 58 -5.69 -5.95 -5.24
N PRO A 59 -5.96 -7.01 -6.05
CA PRO A 59 -6.49 -6.84 -7.40
C PRO A 59 -7.87 -6.17 -7.44
N GLU A 60 -8.77 -6.50 -6.49
CA GLU A 60 -10.08 -5.83 -6.39
C GLU A 60 -9.93 -4.34 -6.13
N ARG A 61 -9.13 -3.96 -5.14
CA ARG A 61 -8.86 -2.54 -4.80
C ARG A 61 -8.20 -1.81 -5.97
N CYS A 62 -7.22 -2.42 -6.63
CA CYS A 62 -6.56 -1.87 -7.80
C CYS A 62 -7.56 -1.59 -8.93
N LEU A 63 -8.45 -2.54 -9.25
CA LEU A 63 -9.48 -2.36 -10.28
C LEU A 63 -10.47 -1.25 -9.90
N ILE A 64 -10.96 -1.26 -8.68
CA ILE A 64 -11.93 -0.28 -8.20
C ILE A 64 -11.34 1.13 -8.25
N LYS A 65 -10.11 1.35 -7.77
CA LYS A 65 -9.44 2.66 -7.81
C LYS A 65 -9.12 3.15 -9.23
N ASN A 66 -9.05 2.27 -10.23
CA ASN A 66 -8.90 2.65 -11.63
C ASN A 66 -10.25 2.87 -12.34
N CYS A 67 -11.34 2.26 -11.84
CA CYS A 67 -12.67 2.34 -12.48
C CYS A 67 -13.64 3.25 -11.74
N MET A 68 -13.34 3.63 -10.50
CA MET A 68 -14.16 4.50 -9.68
C MET A 68 -13.31 5.58 -9.01
N GLU A 69 -13.97 6.64 -8.54
CA GLU A 69 -13.35 7.77 -7.83
C GLU A 69 -14.19 8.13 -6.61
N GLY A 70 -13.53 8.30 -5.45
CA GLY A 70 -14.14 8.71 -4.19
C GLY A 70 -14.26 10.23 -4.05
N LEU A 71 -14.73 10.71 -2.89
CA LEU A 71 -14.67 12.14 -2.52
C LEU A 71 -13.25 12.66 -2.58
N MET A 72 -12.35 11.90 -1.99
CA MET A 72 -10.90 12.13 -2.00
C MET A 72 -10.23 11.05 -2.84
N ARG A 73 -9.00 11.30 -3.22
CA ARG A 73 -8.19 10.42 -4.04
C ARG A 73 -6.76 10.35 -3.50
N ARG A 74 -6.22 9.14 -3.42
CA ARG A 74 -4.81 8.92 -3.11
C ARG A 74 -3.99 8.95 -4.40
N MET A 75 -2.97 9.79 -4.40
CA MET A 75 -2.03 9.91 -5.51
C MET A 75 -0.92 8.83 -5.40
N PRO A 76 -0.20 8.53 -6.50
CA PRO A 76 0.88 7.54 -6.46
C PRO A 76 1.98 7.84 -5.44
N ASP A 77 2.25 9.11 -5.16
CA ASP A 77 3.22 9.52 -4.14
C ASP A 77 2.70 9.37 -2.69
N GLY A 78 1.46 8.84 -2.52
CA GLY A 78 0.77 8.66 -1.25
C GLY A 78 0.05 9.91 -0.74
N THR A 79 0.15 11.06 -1.41
CA THR A 79 -0.60 12.26 -1.03
C THR A 79 -2.09 12.07 -1.31
N VAL A 80 -2.93 12.68 -0.48
CA VAL A 80 -4.39 12.67 -0.67
C VAL A 80 -4.85 14.03 -1.18
N THR A 81 -5.61 14.01 -2.27
CA THR A 81 -6.17 15.19 -2.92
C THR A 81 -7.66 15.01 -3.15
N GLU A 82 -8.34 16.06 -3.59
CA GLU A 82 -9.75 15.97 -3.98
C GLU A 82 -9.92 15.09 -5.23
N GLY A 83 -10.90 14.18 -5.15
CA GLY A 83 -11.38 13.35 -6.26
C GLY A 83 -12.67 13.92 -6.87
N CYS A 84 -13.82 13.35 -6.50
CA CYS A 84 -15.14 13.89 -6.83
C CYS A 84 -15.41 15.23 -6.11
N ALA A 85 -14.80 15.50 -4.97
CA ALA A 85 -14.88 16.80 -4.33
C ALA A 85 -14.13 17.86 -5.15
N ASP A 86 -14.67 19.07 -5.18
CA ASP A 86 -14.00 20.28 -5.64
C ASP A 86 -13.18 20.89 -4.50
N ARG A 87 -13.80 20.96 -3.32
CA ARG A 87 -13.18 21.44 -2.08
C ARG A 87 -13.91 20.86 -0.87
N TYR A 88 -13.30 21.02 0.29
CA TYR A 88 -13.96 20.74 1.57
C TYR A 88 -13.53 21.73 2.66
N ASP A 89 -14.41 21.89 3.65
CA ASP A 89 -14.19 22.73 4.83
C ASP A 89 -14.37 21.92 6.11
N ILE A 90 -13.59 22.24 7.14
CA ILE A 90 -13.64 21.59 8.46
C ILE A 90 -14.06 22.63 9.49
N SER A 91 -15.06 22.31 10.34
CA SER A 91 -15.45 23.18 11.45
C SER A 91 -14.30 23.36 12.44
N GLU A 92 -14.28 24.47 13.20
CA GLU A 92 -13.22 24.80 14.17
C GLU A 92 -12.96 23.66 15.18
N ASN A 93 -14.02 23.00 15.64
CA ASN A 93 -13.91 21.87 16.57
C ASN A 93 -13.55 20.53 15.89
N GLY A 94 -13.46 20.48 14.53
CA GLY A 94 -13.15 19.29 13.74
C GLY A 94 -14.22 18.21 13.72
N LEU A 95 -15.43 18.52 14.17
CA LEU A 95 -16.53 17.55 14.23
C LEU A 95 -17.47 17.58 13.02
N ARG A 96 -17.23 18.48 12.07
CA ARG A 96 -18.02 18.56 10.83
C ARG A 96 -17.11 18.83 9.65
N TYR A 97 -17.23 17.96 8.65
CA TYR A 97 -16.65 18.13 7.32
C TYR A 97 -17.77 18.47 6.34
N THR A 98 -17.56 19.45 5.48
CA THR A 98 -18.49 19.86 4.41
C THR A 98 -17.75 19.77 3.09
N PHE A 99 -18.13 18.82 2.24
CA PHE A 99 -17.58 18.62 0.90
C PHE A 99 -18.52 19.24 -0.13
N VAL A 100 -17.96 19.89 -1.14
CA VAL A 100 -18.68 20.36 -2.32
C VAL A 100 -18.19 19.58 -3.52
N LEU A 101 -19.07 18.87 -4.22
CA LEU A 101 -18.72 18.08 -5.40
C LEU A 101 -18.39 18.97 -6.60
N ARG A 102 -17.52 18.49 -7.49
CA ARG A 102 -17.27 19.12 -8.80
C ARG A 102 -18.54 19.15 -9.64
N GLU A 103 -18.63 20.08 -10.57
CA GLU A 103 -19.73 20.15 -11.54
C GLU A 103 -19.59 19.08 -12.62
N GLY A 104 -20.73 18.61 -13.14
CA GLY A 104 -20.78 17.71 -14.28
C GLY A 104 -20.28 16.30 -14.02
N LEU A 105 -20.28 15.85 -12.76
CA LEU A 105 -19.99 14.45 -12.43
C LEU A 105 -21.11 13.55 -12.95
N THR A 106 -20.72 12.46 -13.62
CA THR A 106 -21.67 11.47 -14.15
C THR A 106 -21.19 10.06 -13.92
N TRP A 107 -22.13 9.17 -13.80
CA TRP A 107 -21.91 7.72 -13.91
C TRP A 107 -21.64 7.30 -15.36
N SER A 108 -21.18 6.08 -15.56
CA SER A 108 -20.85 5.53 -16.89
C SER A 108 -22.07 5.36 -17.80
N ASP A 109 -23.28 5.29 -17.26
CA ASP A 109 -24.53 5.26 -18.02
C ASP A 109 -25.02 6.67 -18.41
N GLY A 110 -24.43 7.72 -17.83
CA GLY A 110 -24.71 9.13 -18.12
C GLY A 110 -25.57 9.82 -17.08
N GLU A 111 -26.09 9.10 -16.09
CA GLU A 111 -26.85 9.69 -15.00
C GLU A 111 -25.93 10.55 -14.09
N PRO A 112 -26.46 11.64 -13.50
CA PRO A 112 -25.69 12.48 -12.57
C PRO A 112 -25.17 11.70 -11.38
N LEU A 113 -23.91 11.96 -10.98
CA LEU A 113 -23.38 11.52 -9.70
C LEU A 113 -23.56 12.65 -8.68
N THR A 114 -24.23 12.35 -7.58
CA THR A 114 -24.64 13.33 -6.58
C THR A 114 -24.09 13.02 -5.19
N ALA A 115 -24.20 13.98 -4.27
CA ALA A 115 -23.84 13.80 -2.87
C ALA A 115 -24.67 12.68 -2.20
N GLN A 116 -25.88 12.41 -2.69
CA GLN A 116 -26.72 11.32 -2.18
C GLN A 116 -26.11 9.93 -2.41
N ASP A 117 -25.33 9.75 -3.49
CA ASP A 117 -24.64 8.47 -3.78
C ASP A 117 -23.58 8.15 -2.72
N PHE A 118 -22.94 9.17 -2.15
CA PHE A 118 -22.00 9.01 -1.02
C PHE A 118 -22.75 8.77 0.31
N VAL A 119 -23.89 9.42 0.53
CA VAL A 119 -24.74 9.13 1.71
C VAL A 119 -25.18 7.68 1.69
N PHE A 120 -25.62 7.18 0.53
CA PHE A 120 -26.07 5.80 0.37
C PHE A 120 -24.92 4.80 0.60
N ALA A 121 -23.74 5.06 0.04
CA ALA A 121 -22.55 4.20 0.23
C ALA A 121 -22.17 4.05 1.71
N LEU A 122 -22.10 5.16 2.46
CA LEU A 122 -21.78 5.15 3.89
C LEU A 122 -22.88 4.49 4.73
N ARG A 123 -24.16 4.64 4.34
CA ARG A 123 -25.29 3.94 4.96
C ARG A 123 -25.21 2.42 4.73
N ARG A 124 -24.85 1.98 3.53
CA ARG A 124 -24.59 0.55 3.26
C ARG A 124 -23.51 0.01 4.17
N MET A 125 -22.40 0.73 4.32
CA MET A 125 -21.29 0.33 5.17
C MET A 125 -21.72 0.23 6.65
N GLN A 126 -22.56 1.14 7.16
CA GLN A 126 -23.12 1.06 8.49
C GLN A 126 -23.85 -0.27 8.74
N GLY A 127 -24.61 -0.77 7.74
CA GLY A 127 -25.36 -2.04 7.81
C GLY A 127 -24.52 -3.32 7.62
N MET A 128 -23.24 -3.21 7.32
CA MET A 128 -22.37 -4.36 7.12
C MET A 128 -21.95 -5.00 8.46
N PRO A 129 -21.55 -6.30 8.45
CA PRO A 129 -20.88 -6.91 9.60
C PRO A 129 -19.69 -6.09 10.08
N GLN A 130 -19.35 -6.18 11.34
CA GLN A 130 -18.19 -5.46 11.89
C GLN A 130 -16.90 -5.93 11.20
N THR A 131 -16.26 -5.04 10.48
CA THR A 131 -15.05 -5.28 9.70
C THR A 131 -14.05 -4.15 9.96
N ALA A 132 -12.77 -4.36 9.63
CA ALA A 132 -11.76 -3.32 9.71
C ALA A 132 -12.13 -2.07 8.86
N ALA A 133 -12.80 -2.27 7.72
CA ALA A 133 -13.30 -1.18 6.89
C ALA A 133 -14.35 -0.34 7.63
N ARG A 134 -15.33 -1.00 8.28
CA ARG A 134 -16.34 -0.33 9.10
C ARG A 134 -15.73 0.41 10.30
N GLU A 135 -14.76 -0.19 10.96
CA GLU A 135 -14.07 0.40 12.12
C GLU A 135 -13.35 1.71 11.79
N ARG A 136 -12.84 1.85 10.56
CA ARG A 136 -12.21 3.11 10.10
C ARG A 136 -13.15 4.31 10.20
N PHE A 137 -14.47 4.10 10.03
CA PHE A 137 -15.49 5.15 10.05
C PHE A 137 -16.24 5.25 11.39
N ALA A 138 -15.78 4.57 12.44
CA ALA A 138 -16.42 4.59 13.76
C ALA A 138 -16.51 5.99 14.40
N ALA A 139 -15.70 6.96 13.96
CA ALA A 139 -15.81 8.35 14.38
C ALA A 139 -16.98 9.10 13.73
N VAL A 140 -17.61 8.58 12.66
CA VAL A 140 -18.78 9.18 12.05
C VAL A 140 -19.97 9.05 13.00
N LEU A 141 -20.66 10.16 13.26
CA LEU A 141 -21.81 10.19 14.14
C LEU A 141 -22.88 9.18 13.69
N GLY A 142 -23.40 8.38 14.62
CA GLY A 142 -24.41 7.39 14.34
C GLY A 142 -23.95 6.24 13.44
N PHE A 143 -22.64 5.96 13.36
CA PHE A 143 -22.12 4.82 12.58
C PHE A 143 -22.38 3.46 13.28
N GLY A 144 -22.85 3.47 14.51
CA GLY A 144 -23.29 2.29 15.25
C GLY A 144 -24.63 1.74 14.73
N GLU A 145 -25.01 0.56 15.24
CA GLU A 145 -26.29 -0.07 14.88
C GLU A 145 -27.49 0.70 15.44
N GLY A 146 -28.51 0.90 14.58
CA GLY A 146 -29.79 1.49 14.97
C GLY A 146 -29.78 3.01 15.16
N GLU A 147 -28.67 3.69 14.92
CA GLU A 147 -28.55 5.14 15.00
C GLU A 147 -28.73 5.83 13.65
N THR A 148 -29.15 7.09 13.70
CA THR A 148 -29.21 7.92 12.49
C THR A 148 -27.80 8.33 12.09
N LEU A 149 -27.38 7.94 10.88
CA LEU A 149 -26.07 8.27 10.33
C LEU A 149 -25.90 9.80 10.21
N GLY A 150 -24.79 10.32 10.75
CA GLY A 150 -24.43 11.74 10.70
C GLY A 150 -23.92 12.21 9.33
N VAL A 151 -24.38 11.60 8.24
CA VAL A 151 -24.01 11.94 6.86
C VAL A 151 -25.28 12.39 6.12
N THR A 152 -25.25 13.61 5.56
CA THR A 152 -26.39 14.22 4.89
C THR A 152 -25.97 14.93 3.61
N ALA A 153 -26.88 14.96 2.62
CA ALA A 153 -26.76 15.73 1.39
C ALA A 153 -27.89 16.76 1.35
N PRO A 154 -27.66 18.03 1.76
CA PRO A 154 -28.67 19.07 1.71
C PRO A 154 -29.06 19.48 0.29
N ASP A 155 -28.18 19.25 -0.68
CA ASP A 155 -28.39 19.41 -2.11
C ASP A 155 -27.59 18.40 -2.91
N GLU A 156 -27.66 18.40 -4.23
CA GLU A 156 -27.02 17.41 -5.11
C GLU A 156 -25.49 17.43 -5.04
N ARG A 157 -24.88 18.53 -4.60
CA ARG A 157 -23.42 18.71 -4.61
C ARG A 157 -22.80 18.85 -3.22
N THR A 158 -23.60 19.08 -2.20
CA THR A 158 -23.09 19.29 -0.84
C THR A 158 -23.26 18.03 0.00
N LEU A 159 -22.14 17.52 0.53
CA LEU A 159 -22.14 16.42 1.48
C LEU A 159 -21.61 16.91 2.82
N ILE A 160 -22.34 16.63 3.89
CA ILE A 160 -21.95 16.95 5.26
C ILE A 160 -21.72 15.64 6.04
N ILE A 161 -20.52 15.49 6.62
CA ILE A 161 -20.17 14.39 7.52
C ILE A 161 -19.95 14.96 8.91
N ARG A 162 -20.70 14.44 9.91
CA ARG A 162 -20.55 14.80 11.32
C ARG A 162 -19.86 13.68 12.08
N LEU A 163 -18.98 14.05 13.00
CA LEU A 163 -18.16 13.13 13.78
C LEU A 163 -18.53 13.21 15.26
N THR A 164 -18.32 12.12 15.98
CA THR A 164 -18.41 12.06 17.44
C THR A 164 -17.13 12.56 18.12
N LYS A 165 -15.98 12.41 17.44
CA LYS A 165 -14.66 12.92 17.83
C LYS A 165 -13.93 13.43 16.59
N ALA A 166 -13.00 14.36 16.77
CA ALA A 166 -12.18 14.85 15.66
C ALA A 166 -11.37 13.70 15.04
N ASP A 167 -11.39 13.64 13.70
CA ASP A 167 -10.66 12.64 12.91
C ASP A 167 -9.97 13.33 11.72
N PRO A 168 -8.75 13.85 11.92
CA PRO A 168 -8.00 14.53 10.86
C PRO A 168 -7.65 13.63 9.67
N LEU A 169 -7.67 12.31 9.87
CA LEU A 169 -7.41 11.31 8.83
C LEU A 169 -8.66 10.95 8.02
N LEU A 170 -9.81 11.61 8.27
CA LEU A 170 -11.03 11.36 7.50
C LEU A 170 -10.84 11.54 5.99
N PRO A 171 -10.13 12.56 5.46
CA PRO A 171 -9.88 12.68 4.03
C PRO A 171 -9.11 11.47 3.45
N GLU A 172 -8.15 10.92 4.18
CA GLU A 172 -7.41 9.71 3.78
C GLU A 172 -8.32 8.50 3.70
N LYS A 173 -9.21 8.33 4.69
CA LYS A 173 -10.20 7.25 4.72
C LYS A 173 -11.22 7.36 3.58
N LEU A 174 -11.60 8.59 3.19
CA LEU A 174 -12.52 8.86 2.07
C LEU A 174 -11.87 8.67 0.69
N ALA A 175 -10.57 8.46 0.62
CA ALA A 175 -9.84 8.07 -0.59
C ALA A 175 -9.81 6.55 -0.82
N GLU A 176 -10.34 5.77 0.13
CA GLU A 176 -10.34 4.32 0.06
C GLU A 176 -11.65 3.77 -0.54
N PRO A 177 -11.60 2.62 -1.26
CA PRO A 177 -12.73 2.07 -1.99
C PRO A 177 -14.03 1.95 -1.19
N GLU A 178 -13.93 1.63 0.09
CA GLU A 178 -15.08 1.43 0.96
C GLU A 178 -15.98 2.67 1.07
N ALA A 179 -15.40 3.88 0.89
CA ALA A 179 -16.12 5.15 0.89
C ALA A 179 -16.54 5.65 -0.51
N PHE A 180 -16.28 4.88 -1.56
CA PHE A 180 -16.63 5.28 -2.91
C PHE A 180 -18.15 5.29 -3.11
N PRO A 181 -18.67 6.14 -4.02
CA PRO A 181 -20.09 6.34 -4.16
C PRO A 181 -20.81 5.08 -4.65
N CYS A 182 -22.07 4.93 -4.27
CA CYS A 182 -22.96 3.86 -4.73
C CYS A 182 -24.34 4.47 -5.05
N ARG A 183 -24.81 4.31 -6.27
CA ARG A 183 -26.12 4.83 -6.69
C ARG A 183 -27.23 3.89 -6.23
N GLU A 184 -28.16 4.42 -5.43
CA GLU A 184 -29.18 3.64 -4.72
C GLU A 184 -30.15 2.91 -5.66
N ASP A 185 -30.68 3.59 -6.69
CA ASP A 185 -31.60 2.99 -7.67
C ASP A 185 -30.93 1.85 -8.46
N TYR A 186 -29.70 2.08 -8.90
CA TYR A 186 -28.94 1.05 -9.59
C TYR A 186 -28.65 -0.15 -8.69
N TYR A 187 -28.19 0.09 -7.46
CA TYR A 187 -27.93 -0.96 -6.47
C TYR A 187 -29.17 -1.81 -6.22
N ASN A 188 -30.31 -1.18 -5.97
CA ASN A 188 -31.58 -1.88 -5.74
C ASN A 188 -32.02 -2.69 -6.98
N GLY A 189 -31.78 -2.16 -8.18
CA GLY A 189 -32.06 -2.85 -9.44
C GLY A 189 -31.23 -4.11 -9.68
N THR A 190 -30.07 -4.27 -9.02
CA THR A 190 -29.24 -5.47 -9.14
C THR A 190 -29.74 -6.67 -8.33
N HIS A 191 -30.76 -6.50 -7.47
CA HIS A 191 -31.29 -7.56 -6.62
C HIS A 191 -30.19 -8.31 -5.83
N ALA A 192 -29.40 -7.58 -5.07
CA ALA A 192 -28.28 -8.04 -4.25
C ALA A 192 -27.10 -8.68 -5.05
N ARG A 193 -26.95 -8.37 -6.33
CA ARG A 193 -25.84 -8.82 -7.18
C ARG A 193 -24.85 -7.72 -7.55
N TYR A 194 -24.96 -6.56 -6.91
CA TYR A 194 -24.05 -5.43 -7.15
C TYR A 194 -22.58 -5.88 -6.97
N GLY A 195 -21.75 -5.60 -7.95
CA GLY A 195 -20.34 -5.97 -7.95
C GLY A 195 -20.01 -7.44 -8.21
N ASN A 196 -21.02 -8.32 -8.38
CA ASN A 196 -20.77 -9.76 -8.57
C ASN A 196 -20.61 -10.16 -10.04
N THR A 197 -21.09 -9.36 -10.95
CA THR A 197 -20.92 -9.54 -12.40
C THR A 197 -20.75 -8.20 -13.10
N LEU A 198 -20.25 -8.24 -14.32
CA LEU A 198 -19.99 -7.04 -15.13
C LEU A 198 -21.26 -6.19 -15.36
N GLU A 199 -22.41 -6.85 -15.58
CA GLU A 199 -23.69 -6.19 -15.85
C GLU A 199 -24.28 -5.51 -14.60
N ASN A 200 -23.79 -5.87 -13.41
CA ASN A 200 -24.24 -5.33 -12.14
C ASN A 200 -23.27 -4.28 -11.56
N MET A 201 -22.52 -3.58 -12.43
CA MET A 201 -21.62 -2.49 -12.06
C MET A 201 -21.81 -1.27 -12.95
N ILE A 202 -21.67 -0.10 -12.33
CA ILE A 202 -21.49 1.19 -12.99
C ILE A 202 -20.25 1.88 -12.43
N TYR A 203 -19.69 2.77 -13.20
CA TYR A 203 -18.37 3.35 -12.93
C TYR A 203 -18.43 4.87 -13.00
N ASN A 204 -17.59 5.55 -12.24
CA ASN A 204 -17.42 7.00 -12.29
C ASN A 204 -15.94 7.41 -12.42
N GLY A 205 -15.06 6.46 -12.66
CA GLY A 205 -13.60 6.66 -12.81
C GLY A 205 -13.14 6.66 -14.27
N PRO A 206 -11.81 6.73 -14.50
CA PRO A 206 -11.21 6.85 -15.84
C PRO A 206 -11.36 5.62 -16.73
N TYR A 207 -11.68 4.46 -16.18
CA TYR A 207 -11.88 3.23 -16.94
C TYR A 207 -13.24 2.58 -16.66
N LEU A 208 -13.67 1.78 -17.65
CA LEU A 208 -14.77 0.81 -17.58
C LEU A 208 -14.16 -0.59 -17.70
N ILE A 209 -14.71 -1.56 -16.97
CA ILE A 209 -14.37 -2.96 -17.17
C ILE A 209 -15.18 -3.47 -18.37
N LYS A 210 -14.48 -3.86 -19.43
CA LYS A 210 -15.08 -4.35 -20.69
C LYS A 210 -15.33 -5.86 -20.66
N SER A 211 -14.44 -6.61 -20.02
CA SER A 211 -14.60 -8.06 -19.82
C SER A 211 -13.97 -8.47 -18.50
N TRP A 212 -14.57 -9.45 -17.86
CA TRP A 212 -14.11 -10.02 -16.60
C TRP A 212 -14.17 -11.55 -16.69
N GLU A 213 -13.01 -12.13 -16.95
CA GLU A 213 -12.80 -13.56 -17.02
C GLU A 213 -11.97 -14.03 -15.82
N LYS A 214 -11.94 -15.32 -15.56
CA LYS A 214 -11.23 -15.90 -14.40
C LYS A 214 -9.74 -15.51 -14.33
N SER A 215 -9.08 -15.40 -15.47
CA SER A 215 -7.65 -15.14 -15.59
C SER A 215 -7.29 -13.83 -16.28
N GLU A 216 -8.27 -13.11 -16.82
CA GLU A 216 -8.04 -11.88 -17.57
C GLU A 216 -9.18 -10.88 -17.39
N ILE A 217 -8.81 -9.62 -17.16
CA ILE A 217 -9.76 -8.48 -17.12
C ILE A 217 -9.29 -7.45 -18.14
N ARG A 218 -10.24 -6.88 -18.90
CA ARG A 218 -9.96 -5.81 -19.86
C ARG A 218 -10.62 -4.52 -19.44
N LEU A 219 -9.83 -3.46 -19.37
CA LEU A 219 -10.29 -2.09 -19.12
C LEU A 219 -10.30 -1.31 -20.44
N THR A 220 -11.28 -0.43 -20.59
CA THR A 220 -11.36 0.55 -21.69
C THR A 220 -11.54 1.95 -21.10
N PRO A 221 -11.00 3.01 -21.72
CA PRO A 221 -11.22 4.38 -21.28
C PRO A 221 -12.71 4.72 -21.16
N ASN A 222 -13.05 5.42 -20.07
CA ASN A 222 -14.39 5.95 -19.86
C ASN A 222 -14.50 7.34 -20.51
N SER A 223 -15.16 7.44 -21.64
CA SER A 223 -15.32 8.70 -22.36
C SER A 223 -16.22 9.73 -21.64
N ARG A 224 -16.97 9.30 -20.61
CA ARG A 224 -17.79 10.18 -19.77
C ARG A 224 -17.05 10.70 -18.53
N TYR A 225 -15.86 10.19 -18.25
CA TYR A 225 -15.09 10.63 -17.09
C TYR A 225 -14.61 12.06 -17.28
N THR A 226 -15.01 12.95 -16.38
CA THR A 226 -14.64 14.37 -16.36
C THR A 226 -13.63 14.69 -15.25
N GLY A 227 -13.04 13.66 -14.63
CA GLY A 227 -12.07 13.79 -13.54
C GLY A 227 -10.72 14.33 -13.97
N ARG A 228 -9.84 14.48 -12.99
CA ARG A 228 -8.52 15.13 -13.17
C ARG A 228 -7.49 14.24 -13.87
N THR A 229 -7.74 12.93 -14.00
CA THR A 229 -6.79 11.96 -14.57
C THR A 229 -7.48 11.05 -15.59
N PRO A 230 -7.85 11.59 -16.76
CA PRO A 230 -8.40 10.78 -17.84
C PRO A 230 -7.37 9.74 -18.32
N ALA A 231 -7.85 8.61 -18.84
CA ALA A 231 -6.98 7.59 -19.41
C ALA A 231 -6.27 8.10 -20.67
N GLU A 232 -4.93 7.99 -20.71
CA GLU A 232 -4.09 8.42 -21.83
C GLU A 232 -3.70 7.28 -22.77
N ASN A 233 -4.19 6.07 -22.52
CA ASN A 233 -3.98 4.86 -23.32
C ASN A 233 -5.28 4.33 -23.91
N THR A 234 -5.20 3.28 -24.73
CA THR A 234 -6.37 2.67 -25.39
C THR A 234 -7.07 1.63 -24.54
N GLY A 235 -6.54 1.33 -23.36
CA GLY A 235 -7.06 0.35 -22.41
C GLY A 235 -5.96 -0.44 -21.73
N VAL A 236 -6.36 -1.31 -20.82
CA VAL A 236 -5.46 -2.16 -20.04
C VAL A 236 -5.96 -3.61 -20.10
N VAL A 237 -5.03 -4.53 -20.26
CA VAL A 237 -5.29 -5.98 -20.15
C VAL A 237 -4.60 -6.47 -18.91
N ILE A 238 -5.35 -6.97 -17.96
CA ILE A 238 -4.86 -7.45 -16.66
C ILE A 238 -4.92 -8.96 -16.64
N THR A 239 -3.78 -9.60 -16.44
CA THR A 239 -3.67 -11.05 -16.21
C THR A 239 -3.71 -11.30 -14.70
N LEU A 240 -4.51 -12.27 -14.26
CA LEU A 240 -4.74 -12.58 -12.83
C LEU A 240 -4.23 -13.98 -12.46
N GLY A 241 -3.72 -14.11 -11.24
CA GLY A 241 -3.55 -15.38 -10.52
C GLY A 241 -2.69 -16.44 -11.22
N GLN A 242 -1.78 -16.03 -12.09
CA GLN A 242 -0.90 -16.93 -12.83
C GLN A 242 0.47 -17.00 -12.15
N ASP A 243 1.00 -18.21 -11.99
CA ASP A 243 2.39 -18.42 -11.64
C ASP A 243 3.30 -17.90 -12.77
N ASP A 244 4.58 -17.61 -12.42
CA ASP A 244 5.60 -17.16 -13.36
C ASP A 244 5.30 -15.83 -14.07
N ALA A 245 4.92 -14.80 -13.32
CA ALA A 245 4.71 -13.44 -13.84
C ALA A 245 5.99 -12.88 -14.51
N VAL A 246 7.16 -13.13 -13.92
CA VAL A 246 8.46 -12.69 -14.46
C VAL A 246 8.78 -13.38 -15.78
N GLY A 247 8.53 -14.69 -15.92
CA GLY A 247 8.70 -15.41 -17.19
C GLY A 247 7.79 -14.88 -18.29
N ARG A 248 6.53 -14.53 -17.98
CA ARG A 248 5.63 -13.87 -18.95
C ARG A 248 6.14 -12.48 -19.35
N PHE A 249 6.67 -11.72 -18.41
CA PHE A 249 7.27 -10.42 -18.67
C PHE A 249 8.50 -10.55 -19.58
N LEU A 250 9.44 -11.44 -19.27
CA LEU A 250 10.63 -11.68 -20.08
C LEU A 250 10.31 -12.20 -21.50
N ALA A 251 9.20 -12.95 -21.63
CA ALA A 251 8.67 -13.38 -22.93
C ALA A 251 7.92 -12.28 -23.69
N GLY A 252 7.83 -11.04 -23.15
CA GLY A 252 7.12 -9.92 -23.77
C GLY A 252 5.59 -10.09 -23.83
N LYS A 253 5.03 -10.96 -22.98
CA LYS A 253 3.57 -11.18 -22.91
C LYS A 253 2.87 -10.14 -22.02
N THR A 254 3.59 -9.59 -21.03
CA THR A 254 3.13 -8.51 -20.14
C THR A 254 4.11 -7.35 -20.18
N ASP A 255 3.65 -6.16 -19.83
CA ASP A 255 4.40 -4.90 -19.85
C ASP A 255 4.75 -4.42 -18.45
N CYS A 256 4.03 -4.93 -17.46
CA CYS A 256 4.29 -4.68 -16.05
C CYS A 256 3.94 -5.94 -15.24
N CYS A 257 4.80 -6.28 -14.30
CA CYS A 257 4.54 -7.36 -13.35
C CYS A 257 5.21 -7.09 -12.00
N ARG A 258 4.65 -7.66 -10.94
CA ARG A 258 5.31 -7.70 -9.64
C ARG A 258 6.51 -8.64 -9.69
N VAL A 259 7.60 -8.25 -9.03
CA VAL A 259 8.85 -9.02 -8.97
C VAL A 259 9.19 -9.28 -7.51
N ASP A 260 9.38 -10.54 -7.19
CA ASP A 260 9.90 -10.93 -5.88
C ASP A 260 11.43 -10.74 -5.83
N PRO A 261 12.00 -10.41 -4.67
CA PRO A 261 13.46 -10.25 -4.53
C PRO A 261 14.27 -11.42 -5.09
N ILE A 262 13.76 -12.64 -4.93
CA ILE A 262 14.43 -13.88 -5.42
C ILE A 262 14.54 -13.91 -6.96
N THR A 263 13.55 -13.34 -7.66
CA THR A 263 13.50 -13.35 -9.14
C THR A 263 14.09 -12.07 -9.76
N LEU A 264 14.47 -11.09 -8.93
CA LEU A 264 15.03 -9.81 -9.39
C LEU A 264 16.26 -9.98 -10.28
N GLY A 265 17.13 -10.93 -9.93
CA GLY A 265 18.33 -11.27 -10.71
C GLY A 265 18.06 -11.73 -12.15
N GLN A 266 16.85 -12.19 -12.47
CA GLN A 266 16.46 -12.59 -13.83
C GLN A 266 16.22 -11.41 -14.76
N LEU A 267 16.05 -10.19 -14.22
CA LEU A 267 15.79 -8.95 -14.96
C LEU A 267 17.07 -8.21 -15.37
N THR A 268 18.22 -8.84 -15.25
CA THR A 268 19.52 -8.26 -15.63
C THR A 268 19.58 -7.95 -17.13
N GLY A 269 20.30 -6.88 -17.51
CA GLY A 269 20.57 -6.54 -18.91
C GLY A 269 19.77 -5.36 -19.50
N GLY A 270 19.18 -4.48 -18.67
CA GLY A 270 18.60 -3.21 -19.15
C GLY A 270 17.28 -3.33 -19.91
N LYS A 271 16.59 -4.49 -19.83
CA LYS A 271 15.33 -4.74 -20.52
C LYS A 271 14.09 -4.25 -19.76
N ALA A 272 14.26 -3.84 -18.52
CA ALA A 272 13.19 -3.36 -17.65
C ALA A 272 13.64 -2.15 -16.84
N SER A 273 12.71 -1.24 -16.56
CA SER A 273 12.81 -0.30 -15.46
C SER A 273 12.10 -0.86 -14.24
N LEU A 274 12.59 -0.54 -13.04
CA LEU A 274 12.00 -1.00 -11.79
C LEU A 274 11.34 0.17 -11.06
N LEU A 275 10.12 -0.04 -10.57
CA LEU A 275 9.54 0.75 -9.51
C LEU A 275 9.85 0.02 -8.19
N THR A 276 10.48 0.72 -7.26
CA THR A 276 10.95 0.17 -5.97
C THR A 276 10.18 0.81 -4.82
N PHE A 277 9.73 0.01 -3.87
CA PHE A 277 8.93 0.45 -2.72
C PHE A 277 9.51 -0.11 -1.43
N ARG A 278 9.83 0.75 -0.46
CA ARG A 278 10.32 0.39 0.87
C ARG A 278 9.15 0.24 1.84
N ASN A 279 8.37 -0.81 1.66
CA ASN A 279 7.06 -1.01 2.29
C ASN A 279 7.04 -2.09 3.36
N GLY A 280 8.16 -2.72 3.66
CA GLY A 280 8.23 -3.78 4.66
C GLY A 280 9.32 -3.58 5.70
N THR A 281 9.14 -4.23 6.84
CA THR A 281 10.14 -4.32 7.91
C THR A 281 10.23 -5.76 8.38
N VAL A 282 11.45 -6.28 8.44
CA VAL A 282 11.75 -7.54 9.15
C VAL A 282 12.14 -7.21 10.56
N SER A 283 11.51 -7.86 11.52
CA SER A 283 11.80 -7.71 12.94
C SER A 283 12.12 -9.06 13.58
N LEU A 284 12.98 -9.03 14.59
CA LEU A 284 13.12 -10.11 15.55
C LEU A 284 12.01 -9.94 16.59
N LEU A 285 11.05 -10.87 16.61
CA LEU A 285 10.06 -10.93 17.67
C LEU A 285 10.58 -11.75 18.84
N LEU A 286 10.35 -11.26 20.06
CA LEU A 286 10.66 -11.93 21.31
C LEU A 286 9.34 -12.07 22.08
N ASN A 287 8.86 -13.29 22.23
CA ASN A 287 7.54 -13.54 22.80
C ASN A 287 7.55 -13.38 24.33
N GLN A 288 6.99 -12.29 24.81
CA GLN A 288 6.90 -11.97 26.23
C GLN A 288 6.02 -12.93 27.04
N ASN A 289 5.23 -13.79 26.39
CA ASN A 289 4.35 -14.76 27.02
C ASN A 289 4.95 -16.18 27.01
N ALA A 290 6.10 -16.39 26.35
CA ALA A 290 6.74 -17.68 26.30
C ALA A 290 7.76 -17.83 27.42
N LYS A 291 7.82 -19.05 28.03
CA LYS A 291 8.79 -19.37 29.07
C LYS A 291 10.22 -19.08 28.59
N GLY A 292 10.96 -18.34 29.40
CA GLY A 292 12.34 -17.88 29.11
C GLY A 292 12.33 -16.45 28.59
N THR A 293 11.65 -16.17 27.49
CA THR A 293 11.53 -14.82 26.94
C THR A 293 10.44 -13.96 27.62
N ASP A 294 9.75 -14.45 28.63
CA ASP A 294 8.91 -13.69 29.56
C ASP A 294 9.72 -12.69 30.40
N GLN A 295 11.00 -12.95 30.65
CA GLN A 295 11.89 -12.09 31.41
C GLN A 295 12.41 -10.95 30.53
N LEU A 296 12.11 -9.69 30.90
CA LEU A 296 12.58 -8.50 30.17
C LEU A 296 14.13 -8.47 30.08
N ALA A 297 14.82 -8.79 31.17
CA ALA A 297 16.29 -8.81 31.19
C ALA A 297 16.88 -9.74 30.12
N LEU A 298 16.27 -10.91 29.90
CA LEU A 298 16.74 -11.81 28.85
C LEU A 298 16.46 -11.24 27.45
N ARG A 299 15.30 -10.65 27.22
CA ARG A 299 15.01 -10.02 25.93
C ARG A 299 15.98 -8.89 25.62
N GLN A 300 16.31 -8.08 26.64
CA GLN A 300 17.33 -7.03 26.53
C GLN A 300 18.71 -7.60 26.23
N ALA A 301 19.13 -8.65 26.95
CA ALA A 301 20.42 -9.31 26.72
C ALA A 301 20.53 -9.85 25.29
N LEU A 302 19.50 -10.53 24.80
CA LEU A 302 19.46 -11.06 23.42
C LEU A 302 19.57 -9.94 22.38
N CYS A 303 18.90 -8.80 22.58
CA CYS A 303 18.94 -7.68 21.65
C CYS A 303 20.25 -6.87 21.72
N TYR A 304 20.88 -6.76 22.89
CA TYR A 304 22.13 -6.01 23.05
C TYR A 304 23.38 -6.77 22.66
N SER A 305 23.28 -8.10 22.45
CA SER A 305 24.44 -8.98 22.28
C SER A 305 25.03 -9.02 20.88
N PHE A 306 24.43 -8.34 19.89
CA PHE A 306 24.92 -8.36 18.51
C PHE A 306 24.90 -6.96 17.87
N GLU A 307 25.87 -6.71 17.00
CA GLU A 307 26.00 -5.42 16.28
C GLU A 307 25.36 -5.53 14.89
N LEU A 308 24.04 -5.31 14.83
CA LEU A 308 23.24 -5.42 13.61
C LEU A 308 23.77 -4.53 12.49
N GLN A 309 24.23 -3.31 12.79
CA GLN A 309 24.73 -2.38 11.78
C GLN A 309 26.00 -2.90 11.09
N ALA A 310 26.88 -3.58 11.82
CA ALA A 310 28.08 -4.20 11.25
C ALA A 310 27.71 -5.34 10.29
N PHE A 311 26.73 -6.18 10.66
CA PHE A 311 26.22 -7.21 9.74
C PHE A 311 25.56 -6.59 8.51
N ALA A 312 24.77 -5.54 8.67
CA ALA A 312 24.08 -4.86 7.57
C ALA A 312 25.02 -4.17 6.57
N GLN A 313 26.28 -3.95 6.96
CA GLN A 313 27.34 -3.40 6.10
C GLN A 313 28.25 -4.48 5.49
N SER A 314 28.01 -5.75 5.81
CA SER A 314 28.76 -6.87 5.25
C SER A 314 28.14 -7.38 3.94
N ASP A 315 28.94 -8.08 3.16
CA ASP A 315 28.49 -8.77 1.92
C ASP A 315 27.55 -9.97 2.23
N ASP A 316 27.38 -10.33 3.51
CA ASP A 316 26.53 -11.44 3.94
C ASP A 316 25.03 -11.06 4.03
N LEU A 317 24.70 -9.76 4.00
CA LEU A 317 23.30 -9.31 3.93
C LEU A 317 22.83 -9.43 2.48
N PRO A 318 21.83 -10.28 2.19
CA PRO A 318 21.33 -10.40 0.82
C PRO A 318 20.61 -9.12 0.36
N ASP A 319 20.74 -8.77 -0.91
CA ASP A 319 19.88 -7.76 -1.53
C ASP A 319 18.41 -8.24 -1.50
N PRO A 320 17.45 -7.37 -1.27
CA PRO A 320 17.49 -5.91 -1.14
C PRO A 320 17.29 -5.43 0.31
N TYR A 321 17.83 -6.15 1.29
CA TYR A 321 17.64 -5.78 2.69
C TYR A 321 18.54 -4.60 3.07
N GLU A 322 17.96 -3.63 3.80
CA GLU A 322 18.70 -2.49 4.36
C GLU A 322 18.51 -2.43 5.88
N TYR A 323 19.48 -1.89 6.60
CA TYR A 323 19.41 -1.71 8.04
C TYR A 323 18.19 -0.88 8.46
N ALA A 324 17.31 -1.45 9.30
CA ALA A 324 16.13 -0.77 9.81
C ALA A 324 16.40 -0.10 11.16
N ARG A 325 16.00 1.16 11.27
CA ARG A 325 16.06 1.95 12.52
C ARG A 325 14.73 2.03 13.25
N SER A 326 13.66 1.56 12.64
CA SER A 326 12.29 1.63 13.12
C SER A 326 11.53 0.40 12.65
N ILE A 327 10.53 -0.02 13.43
CA ILE A 327 9.54 -1.00 12.98
C ILE A 327 8.64 -0.45 11.88
N ILE A 328 8.63 0.87 11.70
CA ILE A 328 7.80 1.58 10.73
C ILE A 328 8.53 1.59 9.38
N PRO A 329 7.93 1.02 8.31
CA PRO A 329 8.51 1.05 6.98
C PRO A 329 8.71 2.48 6.46
N ALA A 330 9.72 2.68 5.61
CA ALA A 330 10.02 4.00 5.05
C ALA A 330 8.89 4.58 4.18
N ALA A 331 8.03 3.73 3.61
CA ALA A 331 6.86 4.14 2.83
C ALA A 331 5.72 4.72 3.68
N ALA A 332 5.71 4.45 5.01
CA ALA A 332 4.62 4.91 5.87
C ALA A 332 4.62 6.43 6.01
N LYS A 333 3.45 7.02 5.80
CA LYS A 333 3.24 8.46 5.84
C LYS A 333 2.37 8.90 7.01
N LEU A 334 2.71 10.05 7.53
CA LEU A 334 1.91 10.81 8.47
C LEU A 334 1.39 12.05 7.75
N PHE A 335 0.11 12.10 7.45
CA PHE A 335 -0.47 13.02 6.47
C PHE A 335 0.29 12.88 5.13
N ASN A 336 0.78 13.94 4.56
CA ASN A 336 1.55 13.93 3.31
C ASN A 336 3.07 13.86 3.50
N ALA A 337 3.57 13.62 4.73
CA ALA A 337 5.00 13.57 5.05
C ALA A 337 5.44 12.15 5.41
N SER A 338 6.69 11.78 5.06
CA SER A 338 7.30 10.53 5.53
C SER A 338 7.47 10.59 7.05
N TYR A 339 6.95 9.60 7.77
CA TYR A 339 7.09 9.52 9.22
C TYR A 339 8.57 9.45 9.65
N THR A 340 9.35 8.63 8.96
CA THR A 340 10.78 8.46 9.24
C THR A 340 11.55 9.74 9.01
N ASP A 341 11.20 10.56 8.00
CA ASP A 341 11.85 11.85 7.75
C ASP A 341 11.47 12.90 8.80
N VAL A 342 10.22 12.91 9.24
CA VAL A 342 9.76 13.82 10.29
C VAL A 342 10.44 13.49 11.62
N THR A 343 10.61 12.22 11.95
CA THR A 343 11.20 11.77 13.22
C THR A 343 12.73 11.74 13.21
N ALA A 344 13.37 11.58 12.05
CA ALA A 344 14.85 11.52 11.94
C ALA A 344 15.57 12.84 12.21
N ARG A 345 14.88 13.97 12.23
CA ARG A 345 15.48 15.33 12.35
C ARG A 345 15.77 15.77 13.79
N GLY A 346 16.07 14.85 14.71
CA GLY A 346 16.36 15.20 16.11
C GLY A 346 15.13 15.66 16.87
N PHE A 347 14.04 15.04 16.66
CA PHE A 347 12.73 15.31 17.22
C PHE A 347 12.77 15.13 18.76
N ALA A 348 12.54 16.19 19.52
CA ALA A 348 12.41 16.12 20.96
C ALA A 348 11.03 15.54 21.32
N LEU A 349 11.01 14.40 21.99
CA LEU A 349 9.76 13.70 22.33
C LEU A 349 8.91 14.42 23.41
N GLY A 350 9.36 15.43 24.06
CA GLY A 350 8.60 16.31 24.95
C GLY A 350 7.72 15.60 25.99
N THR A 351 7.07 16.36 26.85
CA THR A 351 6.09 15.84 27.82
C THR A 351 4.78 15.49 27.14
N VAL A 352 4.23 14.31 27.41
CA VAL A 352 2.87 13.90 27.02
C VAL A 352 1.99 13.84 28.26
N THR A 353 0.82 14.45 28.20
CA THR A 353 -0.22 14.33 29.21
C THR A 353 -1.29 13.34 28.70
N TYR A 354 -1.57 12.33 29.50
CA TYR A 354 -2.59 11.32 29.19
C TYR A 354 -3.99 11.80 29.57
N PRO A 355 -5.08 11.14 29.07
CA PRO A 355 -6.45 11.51 29.39
C PRO A 355 -6.81 11.42 30.88
N ASP A 356 -6.11 10.59 31.66
CA ASP A 356 -6.27 10.45 33.12
C ASP A 356 -5.58 11.58 33.91
N GLY A 357 -4.96 12.56 33.23
CA GLY A 357 -4.21 13.66 33.82
C GLY A 357 -2.77 13.33 34.20
N SER A 358 -2.34 12.07 34.08
CA SER A 358 -0.93 11.71 34.26
C SER A 358 -0.08 12.25 33.14
N SER A 359 1.22 12.48 33.38
CA SER A 359 2.15 12.94 32.34
C SER A 359 3.49 12.23 32.44
N THR A 360 4.18 12.13 31.32
CA THR A 360 5.54 11.61 31.26
C THR A 360 6.42 12.49 30.39
N SER A 361 7.64 12.73 30.85
CA SER A 361 8.68 13.50 30.15
C SER A 361 9.90 12.62 29.79
N ASP A 362 9.89 11.34 30.16
CA ASP A 362 11.02 10.42 29.96
C ASP A 362 11.04 9.80 28.56
N PHE A 363 10.87 10.65 27.54
CA PHE A 363 10.93 10.17 26.18
C PHE A 363 12.34 10.28 25.61
N ARG A 364 12.80 9.19 25.05
CA ARG A 364 14.07 9.12 24.32
C ARG A 364 13.98 10.01 23.06
N ARG A 365 15.14 10.49 22.61
CA ARG A 365 15.23 11.13 21.30
C ARG A 365 14.94 10.09 20.20
N SER A 366 14.50 10.54 19.03
CA SER A 366 14.23 9.64 17.87
C SER A 366 15.44 8.78 17.49
N ASP A 367 16.67 9.27 17.69
CA ASP A 367 17.91 8.50 17.49
C ASP A 367 18.15 7.42 18.56
N GLN A 368 17.38 7.44 19.66
CA GLN A 368 17.46 6.47 20.76
C GLN A 368 16.37 5.38 20.67
N LEU A 369 15.44 5.46 19.71
CA LEU A 369 14.45 4.41 19.46
C LEU A 369 15.08 3.11 18.95
N THR A 370 16.27 3.20 18.37
CA THR A 370 17.01 2.03 17.89
C THR A 370 17.68 1.30 19.03
N ILE A 371 17.43 0.01 19.14
CA ILE A 371 18.15 -0.87 20.07
C ILE A 371 19.58 -1.02 19.58
N ARG A 372 20.56 -0.60 20.38
CA ARG A 372 21.97 -0.61 20.01
C ARG A 372 22.72 -1.72 20.72
N TYR A 373 23.70 -2.29 20.02
CA TYR A 373 24.67 -3.22 20.61
C TYR A 373 25.35 -2.62 21.87
N HIS A 374 25.34 -3.41 22.94
CA HIS A 374 26.01 -3.06 24.19
C HIS A 374 26.43 -4.32 24.94
N ALA A 375 27.60 -4.88 24.57
CA ALA A 375 28.08 -6.15 25.10
C ALA A 375 28.16 -6.21 26.64
N GLY A 376 28.56 -5.12 27.29
CA GLY A 376 28.62 -5.04 28.76
C GLY A 376 27.24 -5.11 29.40
N ALA A 377 26.22 -4.45 28.82
CA ALA A 377 24.85 -4.54 29.31
C ALA A 377 24.25 -5.93 29.05
N ALA A 378 24.52 -6.53 27.88
CA ALA A 378 24.09 -7.87 27.56
C ALA A 378 24.60 -8.89 28.57
N ALA A 379 25.89 -8.86 28.88
CA ALA A 379 26.51 -9.75 29.86
C ALA A 379 26.01 -9.53 31.30
N ALA A 380 25.76 -8.25 31.69
CA ALA A 380 25.25 -7.92 33.02
C ALA A 380 23.79 -8.34 33.23
N LEU A 381 22.98 -8.34 32.18
CA LEU A 381 21.56 -8.72 32.23
C LEU A 381 21.36 -10.23 32.17
N HIS A 382 22.29 -10.95 31.56
CA HIS A 382 22.23 -12.40 31.47
C HIS A 382 22.75 -13.03 32.76
N GLN A 383 21.92 -13.89 33.40
CA GLN A 383 22.29 -14.65 34.58
C GLN A 383 22.58 -16.11 34.17
N PRO A 384 23.87 -16.53 34.05
CA PRO A 384 24.21 -17.84 33.51
C PRO A 384 23.70 -19.02 34.35
N GLU A 385 23.39 -18.80 35.63
CA GLU A 385 22.84 -19.81 36.53
C GLU A 385 21.36 -20.17 36.24
N LYS A 386 20.68 -19.36 35.48
CA LYS A 386 19.27 -19.52 35.09
C LYS A 386 19.10 -19.56 33.58
N GLN A 387 19.90 -20.37 32.90
CA GLN A 387 19.76 -20.49 31.44
C GLN A 387 18.36 -21.01 31.09
N PRO A 388 17.60 -20.30 30.25
CA PRO A 388 16.33 -20.80 29.75
C PRO A 388 16.59 -21.98 28.82
N GLU A 389 15.93 -23.09 29.09
CA GLU A 389 15.94 -24.26 28.19
C GLU A 389 14.95 -24.02 27.04
N GLY A 390 15.28 -24.51 25.85
CA GLY A 390 14.35 -24.60 24.74
C GLY A 390 14.14 -23.32 23.95
N LEU A 391 15.08 -22.35 23.99
CA LEU A 391 15.00 -21.18 23.11
C LEU A 391 15.07 -21.58 21.64
N THR A 392 14.10 -21.13 20.86
CA THR A 392 14.04 -21.38 19.41
C THR A 392 13.79 -20.09 18.64
N LEU A 393 14.48 -19.92 17.51
CA LEU A 393 14.19 -18.89 16.53
C LEU A 393 13.39 -19.50 15.38
N LEU A 394 12.12 -19.13 15.29
CA LEU A 394 11.19 -19.60 14.27
C LEU A 394 11.38 -18.79 12.98
N LEU A 395 11.57 -19.47 11.84
CA LEU A 395 11.65 -18.85 10.53
C LEU A 395 11.06 -19.75 9.44
N PRO A 396 10.57 -19.19 8.31
CA PRO A 396 10.06 -19.99 7.21
C PRO A 396 11.21 -20.60 6.41
N LYS A 397 11.02 -21.83 5.94
CA LYS A 397 11.97 -22.55 5.07
C LYS A 397 12.18 -21.75 3.76
N GLY A 398 13.44 -21.62 3.37
CA GLY A 398 13.84 -20.87 2.18
C GLY A 398 13.87 -19.36 2.40
N SER A 399 13.87 -18.90 3.66
CA SER A 399 14.07 -17.48 3.97
C SER A 399 15.45 -17.02 3.47
N PRO A 400 15.55 -15.90 2.74
CA PRO A 400 16.86 -15.35 2.36
C PRO A 400 17.75 -14.99 3.57
N LEU A 401 17.14 -14.86 4.76
CA LEU A 401 17.81 -14.50 6.02
C LEU A 401 18.22 -15.73 6.87
N GLU A 402 18.21 -16.95 6.33
CA GLU A 402 18.70 -18.13 7.08
C GLU A 402 20.16 -17.96 7.53
N GLY A 403 21.03 -17.42 6.68
CA GLY A 403 22.42 -17.09 7.02
C GLY A 403 22.53 -16.09 8.18
N PHE A 404 21.71 -15.04 8.16
CA PHE A 404 21.61 -14.08 9.26
C PHE A 404 21.17 -14.74 10.57
N CYS A 405 20.19 -15.64 10.52
CA CYS A 405 19.73 -16.37 11.70
C CYS A 405 20.84 -17.26 12.29
N GLY A 406 21.64 -17.89 11.44
CA GLY A 406 22.84 -18.65 11.87
C GLY A 406 23.90 -17.74 12.49
N TRP A 407 24.10 -16.56 11.94
CA TRP A 407 24.98 -15.55 12.54
C TRP A 407 24.47 -15.10 13.92
N LEU A 408 23.15 -14.84 14.09
CA LEU A 408 22.56 -14.53 15.39
C LEU A 408 22.78 -15.63 16.43
N GLN A 409 22.58 -16.90 16.05
CA GLN A 409 22.86 -18.03 16.97
C GLN A 409 24.29 -17.97 17.49
N LYS A 410 25.25 -17.68 16.60
CA LYS A 410 26.65 -17.56 16.98
C LYS A 410 26.89 -16.39 17.93
N GLN A 411 26.28 -15.21 17.67
CA GLN A 411 26.43 -14.06 18.56
C GLN A 411 25.87 -14.35 19.98
N TRP A 412 24.72 -15.02 20.09
CA TRP A 412 24.14 -15.39 21.38
C TRP A 412 24.98 -16.44 22.11
N LEU A 413 25.55 -17.39 21.39
CA LEU A 413 26.44 -18.37 21.99
C LEU A 413 27.76 -17.71 22.46
N ASP A 414 28.39 -16.92 21.62
CA ASP A 414 29.71 -16.33 21.89
C ASP A 414 29.63 -15.27 23.01
N HIS A 415 28.58 -14.46 23.07
CA HIS A 415 28.49 -13.34 24.00
C HIS A 415 27.70 -13.66 25.28
N LEU A 416 26.76 -14.59 25.21
CA LEU A 416 25.86 -14.92 26.33
C LEU A 416 25.95 -16.37 26.78
N GLY A 417 26.66 -17.26 26.03
CA GLY A 417 26.64 -18.67 26.27
C GLY A 417 25.25 -19.33 26.04
N LEU A 418 24.35 -18.67 25.36
CA LEU A 418 22.99 -19.14 25.12
C LEU A 418 22.90 -19.96 23.83
N VAL A 419 22.30 -21.15 23.94
CA VAL A 419 21.96 -21.98 22.79
C VAL A 419 20.53 -21.68 22.35
N VAL A 420 20.39 -21.10 21.15
CA VAL A 420 19.10 -20.86 20.49
C VAL A 420 19.02 -21.75 19.25
N ASN A 421 18.02 -22.62 19.15
CA ASN A 421 17.87 -23.53 18.02
C ASN A 421 17.07 -22.87 16.90
N LEU A 422 17.43 -23.11 15.62
CA LEU A 422 16.62 -22.66 14.49
C LEU A 422 15.45 -23.64 14.27
N ALA A 423 14.23 -23.11 14.29
CA ALA A 423 13.02 -23.84 13.94
C ALA A 423 12.59 -23.44 12.51
N ILE A 424 13.22 -24.10 11.51
CA ILE A 424 12.94 -23.86 10.09
C ILE A 424 11.75 -24.74 9.68
N VAL A 425 10.62 -24.13 9.35
CA VAL A 425 9.37 -24.85 9.05
C VAL A 425 8.76 -24.35 7.73
N ASP A 426 7.85 -25.15 7.14
CA ASP A 426 7.10 -24.70 5.96
C ASP A 426 6.23 -23.47 6.24
N ALA A 427 5.79 -22.78 5.19
CA ALA A 427 5.08 -21.51 5.30
C ALA A 427 3.74 -21.61 6.06
N ASP A 428 3.01 -22.73 5.95
CA ASP A 428 1.72 -22.90 6.62
C ASP A 428 1.92 -23.17 8.12
N THR A 429 2.86 -24.02 8.47
CA THR A 429 3.30 -24.27 9.84
C THR A 429 3.81 -22.99 10.49
N TYR A 430 4.64 -22.23 9.78
CA TYR A 430 5.15 -20.94 10.26
C TYR A 430 4.02 -19.97 10.60
N ARG A 431 3.07 -19.74 9.69
CA ARG A 431 1.92 -18.86 9.92
C ARG A 431 1.07 -19.33 11.09
N THR A 432 0.83 -20.64 11.19
CA THR A 432 0.03 -21.23 12.26
C THR A 432 0.68 -21.03 13.63
N ARG A 433 1.99 -21.25 13.74
CA ARG A 433 2.75 -21.06 14.98
C ARG A 433 2.79 -19.60 15.40
N LEU A 434 3.02 -18.66 14.47
CA LEU A 434 2.96 -17.23 14.75
C LEU A 434 1.58 -16.81 15.28
N ALA A 435 0.50 -17.22 14.62
CA ALA A 435 -0.87 -16.85 15.01
C ALA A 435 -1.25 -17.39 16.39
N LYS A 436 -0.70 -18.56 16.80
CA LYS A 436 -0.94 -19.17 18.11
C LYS A 436 0.01 -18.65 19.19
N GLY A 437 1.04 -17.85 18.85
CA GLY A 437 2.10 -17.47 19.78
C GLY A 437 2.99 -18.65 20.22
N ASP A 438 3.07 -19.70 19.39
CA ASP A 438 3.89 -20.90 19.65
C ASP A 438 5.34 -20.69 19.18
N PHE A 439 6.04 -19.77 19.83
CA PHE A 439 7.46 -19.48 19.59
C PHE A 439 8.05 -18.73 20.79
N THR A 440 9.37 -18.82 20.97
CA THR A 440 10.13 -17.94 21.89
C THR A 440 10.69 -16.72 21.15
N LEU A 441 11.36 -16.95 20.02
CA LEU A 441 11.81 -15.92 19.08
C LEU A 441 11.27 -16.24 17.69
N ALA A 442 11.04 -15.21 16.88
CA ALA A 442 10.65 -15.40 15.48
C ALA A 442 11.24 -14.30 14.59
N LEU A 443 11.68 -14.68 13.40
CA LEU A 443 11.95 -13.74 12.34
C LEU A 443 10.59 -13.38 11.68
N TYR A 444 10.19 -12.12 11.75
CA TYR A 444 8.88 -11.69 11.32
C TYR A 444 8.97 -10.58 10.27
N SER A 445 8.37 -10.80 9.12
CA SER A 445 8.23 -9.78 8.08
C SER A 445 6.82 -9.20 8.10
N TYR A 446 6.73 -7.89 8.22
CA TYR A 446 5.48 -7.14 8.14
C TYR A 446 5.56 -6.17 6.96
N THR A 447 4.64 -6.33 6.01
CA THR A 447 4.44 -5.36 4.93
C THR A 447 3.26 -4.48 5.32
N ALA A 448 3.54 -3.20 5.50
CA ALA A 448 2.51 -2.22 5.81
C ALA A 448 2.02 -1.54 4.53
N GLY A 449 0.76 -1.10 4.55
CA GLY A 449 0.30 -0.02 3.69
C GLY A 449 1.01 1.30 4.06
N ASP A 450 0.69 2.35 3.35
CA ASP A 450 1.20 3.70 3.63
C ASP A 450 0.51 4.38 4.83
N GLU A 451 -0.50 3.75 5.42
CA GLU A 451 -1.22 4.24 6.60
C GLU A 451 -0.44 3.97 7.89
N LEU A 452 0.24 4.98 8.39
CA LEU A 452 1.02 4.92 9.63
C LEU A 452 0.20 4.41 10.82
N HIS A 453 -1.04 4.86 10.98
CA HIS A 453 -1.93 4.45 12.07
C HIS A 453 -2.14 2.93 12.12
N THR A 454 -2.30 2.30 10.95
CA THR A 454 -2.49 0.85 10.82
C THR A 454 -1.26 0.08 11.31
N VAL A 455 -0.05 0.59 11.05
CA VAL A 455 1.20 -0.04 11.54
C VAL A 455 1.24 -0.02 13.07
N PHE A 456 0.92 1.11 13.69
CA PHE A 456 0.91 1.20 15.15
C PHE A 456 -0.21 0.34 15.77
N ARG A 457 -1.41 0.36 15.19
CA ARG A 457 -2.52 -0.50 15.63
C ARG A 457 -2.19 -1.98 15.56
N HIS A 458 -1.36 -2.40 14.61
CA HIS A 458 -0.92 -3.79 14.48
C HIS A 458 -0.29 -4.33 15.77
N TYR A 459 0.50 -3.52 16.47
CA TYR A 459 1.18 -3.87 17.72
C TYR A 459 0.39 -3.49 18.99
N GLY A 460 -0.76 -2.86 18.89
CA GLY A 460 -1.62 -2.50 20.00
C GLY A 460 -2.33 -3.68 20.64
N SER A 461 -3.03 -3.47 21.76
CA SER A 461 -3.69 -4.52 22.55
C SER A 461 -4.70 -5.34 21.75
N THR A 462 -5.40 -4.71 20.81
CA THR A 462 -6.38 -5.34 19.90
C THR A 462 -5.80 -5.66 18.52
N GLY A 463 -4.51 -5.45 18.32
CA GLY A 463 -3.84 -5.63 17.04
C GLY A 463 -3.65 -7.08 16.62
N SER A 464 -3.18 -7.28 15.40
CA SER A 464 -2.99 -8.59 14.78
C SER A 464 -1.54 -9.09 14.82
N ALA A 465 -0.59 -8.32 15.39
CA ALA A 465 0.80 -8.77 15.54
C ALA A 465 0.90 -10.00 16.42
N PRO A 466 1.84 -10.92 16.12
CA PRO A 466 2.07 -12.10 16.97
C PRO A 466 2.49 -11.76 18.41
N VAL A 467 3.10 -10.58 18.60
CA VAL A 467 3.43 -9.98 19.90
C VAL A 467 2.80 -8.59 19.97
N ARG A 468 2.34 -8.18 21.17
CA ARG A 468 1.61 -6.92 21.35
C ARG A 468 2.18 -6.15 22.53
N CYS A 469 2.14 -4.83 22.43
CA CYS A 469 2.52 -3.97 23.53
C CYS A 469 1.57 -4.19 24.72
N SER A 470 2.12 -4.49 25.88
CA SER A 470 1.34 -4.72 27.11
C SER A 470 1.11 -3.46 27.94
N ASP A 471 1.75 -2.35 27.56
CA ASP A 471 1.56 -1.06 28.25
C ASP A 471 0.29 -0.37 27.74
N PRO A 472 -0.73 -0.14 28.59
CA PRO A 472 -1.98 0.46 28.17
C PRO A 472 -1.83 1.90 27.63
N ARG A 473 -0.74 2.59 27.97
CA ARG A 473 -0.43 3.92 27.43
C ARG A 473 -0.13 3.89 25.93
N TYR A 474 0.28 2.74 25.40
CA TYR A 474 0.54 2.59 23.98
C TYR A 474 -0.71 2.88 23.13
N ASP A 475 -1.82 2.23 23.42
CA ASP A 475 -3.07 2.45 22.69
C ASP A 475 -3.59 3.87 22.86
N GLN A 476 -3.47 4.45 24.07
CA GLN A 476 -3.82 5.86 24.31
C GLN A 476 -3.00 6.82 23.45
N LEU A 477 -1.68 6.60 23.33
CA LEU A 477 -0.80 7.42 22.48
C LEU A 477 -1.18 7.31 21.01
N VAL A 478 -1.48 6.09 20.53
CA VAL A 478 -1.91 5.84 19.16
C VAL A 478 -3.25 6.52 18.87
N ASP A 479 -4.20 6.47 19.81
CA ASP A 479 -5.49 7.15 19.68
C ASP A 479 -5.35 8.68 19.68
N MET A 480 -4.54 9.22 20.59
CA MET A 480 -4.25 10.65 20.65
C MET A 480 -3.54 11.14 19.37
N ALA A 481 -2.59 10.35 18.85
CA ALA A 481 -1.87 10.66 17.61
C ALA A 481 -2.84 10.72 16.42
N SER A 482 -3.74 9.76 16.32
CA SER A 482 -4.73 9.70 15.24
C SER A 482 -5.74 10.86 15.31
N ALA A 483 -6.00 11.42 16.49
CA ALA A 483 -6.89 12.55 16.69
C ALA A 483 -6.18 13.93 16.55
N SER A 484 -4.85 13.95 16.46
CA SER A 484 -4.07 15.19 16.36
C SER A 484 -4.19 15.80 14.96
N ARG A 485 -4.39 17.13 14.88
CA ARG A 485 -4.44 17.90 13.64
C ARG A 485 -3.09 18.47 13.22
N ASN A 486 -2.09 18.37 14.10
CA ASN A 486 -0.76 18.90 13.88
C ASN A 486 0.20 17.75 13.59
N VAL A 487 0.87 17.80 12.43
CA VAL A 487 1.83 16.77 12.01
C VAL A 487 2.92 16.53 13.08
N THR A 488 3.44 17.61 13.67
CA THR A 488 4.49 17.52 14.68
C THR A 488 4.00 16.86 15.96
N ASP A 489 2.78 17.21 16.41
CA ASP A 489 2.18 16.61 17.60
C ASP A 489 1.82 15.14 17.37
N ALA A 490 1.24 14.81 16.22
CA ALA A 490 0.95 13.43 15.83
C ALA A 490 2.24 12.60 15.77
N ALA A 491 3.28 13.09 15.09
CA ALA A 491 4.58 12.42 14.99
C ALA A 491 5.18 12.16 16.38
N ARG A 492 5.09 13.15 17.28
CA ARG A 492 5.58 13.04 18.66
C ARG A 492 4.83 11.94 19.44
N LEU A 493 3.53 11.87 19.31
CA LEU A 493 2.71 10.86 19.99
C LEU A 493 2.99 9.45 19.45
N TYR A 494 3.11 9.29 18.14
CA TYR A 494 3.51 8.01 17.53
C TYR A 494 4.94 7.62 17.94
N ALA A 495 5.89 8.53 17.94
CA ALA A 495 7.26 8.23 18.38
C ALA A 495 7.32 7.81 19.85
N ASN A 496 6.46 8.36 20.70
CA ASN A 496 6.33 7.92 22.09
C ASN A 496 5.71 6.51 22.21
N ALA A 497 4.73 6.18 21.36
CA ALA A 497 4.21 4.81 21.28
C ALA A 497 5.30 3.83 20.80
N GLU A 498 6.09 4.22 19.81
CA GLU A 498 7.23 3.40 19.33
C GLU A 498 8.27 3.19 20.44
N ALA A 499 8.56 4.21 21.24
CA ALA A 499 9.45 4.09 22.38
C ALA A 499 8.96 3.09 23.42
N LEU A 500 7.66 3.12 23.76
CA LEU A 500 7.06 2.12 24.66
C LEU A 500 7.18 0.69 24.13
N LEU A 501 6.98 0.50 22.82
CA LEU A 501 7.13 -0.81 22.19
C LEU A 501 8.59 -1.27 22.23
N ALA A 502 9.53 -0.38 21.94
CA ALA A 502 10.96 -0.66 21.98
C ALA A 502 11.44 -1.01 23.40
N ASP A 503 10.93 -0.33 24.42
CA ASP A 503 11.29 -0.57 25.84
C ASP A 503 10.83 -1.95 26.34
N GLN A 504 9.85 -2.56 25.71
CA GLN A 504 9.42 -3.93 26.02
C GLN A 504 10.30 -5.00 25.36
N PHE A 505 11.12 -4.65 24.38
CA PHE A 505 11.98 -5.58 23.64
C PHE A 505 11.22 -6.79 23.11
N ILE A 506 10.03 -6.56 22.56
CA ILE A 506 9.20 -7.62 21.96
C ILE A 506 9.30 -7.65 20.44
N ALA A 507 9.65 -6.54 19.81
CA ALA A 507 9.87 -6.41 18.37
C ALA A 507 11.09 -5.52 18.11
N MET A 508 12.21 -6.12 17.71
CA MET A 508 13.42 -5.40 17.33
C MET A 508 13.46 -5.27 15.81
N PRO A 509 13.45 -4.06 15.24
CA PRO A 509 13.61 -3.89 13.80
C PRO A 509 15.00 -4.35 13.37
N LEU A 510 15.05 -5.12 12.29
CA LEU A 510 16.29 -5.65 11.73
C LEU A 510 16.60 -5.01 10.39
N PHE A 511 15.70 -5.21 9.42
CA PHE A 511 15.91 -4.77 8.04
C PHE A 511 14.63 -4.18 7.45
N TYR A 512 14.79 -3.17 6.61
CA TYR A 512 13.75 -2.78 5.66
C TYR A 512 13.74 -3.74 4.48
N THR A 513 12.55 -3.98 3.94
CA THR A 513 12.36 -4.79 2.74
C THR A 513 11.73 -3.96 1.64
N GLU A 514 12.02 -4.34 0.42
CA GLU A 514 11.52 -3.69 -0.77
C GLU A 514 10.62 -4.63 -1.57
N SER A 515 9.66 -4.05 -2.26
CA SER A 515 8.90 -4.73 -3.30
C SER A 515 9.11 -4.01 -4.64
N TYR A 516 8.93 -4.72 -5.74
CA TYR A 516 9.26 -4.21 -7.06
C TYR A 516 8.14 -4.47 -8.06
N PHE A 517 7.99 -3.51 -9.01
CA PHE A 517 7.34 -3.78 -10.28
C PHE A 517 8.34 -3.57 -11.41
N ALA A 518 8.45 -4.56 -12.30
CA ALA A 518 9.18 -4.41 -13.54
C ALA A 518 8.27 -3.79 -14.60
N MET A 519 8.79 -2.82 -15.35
CA MET A 519 8.14 -2.21 -16.50
C MET A 519 8.97 -2.45 -17.76
N ALA A 520 8.33 -2.87 -18.84
CA ALA A 520 8.97 -3.11 -20.12
C ALA A 520 9.52 -1.82 -20.72
N ALA A 521 10.63 -1.91 -21.46
CA ALA A 521 11.18 -0.78 -22.21
C ALA A 521 10.11 -0.18 -23.14
N GLY A 522 10.03 1.16 -23.17
CA GLY A 522 9.03 1.90 -23.94
C GLY A 522 7.62 1.94 -23.30
N VAL A 523 7.45 1.42 -22.09
CA VAL A 523 6.25 1.62 -21.28
C VAL A 523 6.56 2.60 -20.15
N THR A 524 5.77 3.66 -20.05
CA THR A 524 5.91 4.72 -19.06
C THR A 524 4.56 5.05 -18.45
N GLY A 525 4.54 5.81 -17.34
CA GLY A 525 3.31 6.36 -16.75
C GLY A 525 2.42 5.34 -16.04
N ILE A 526 2.82 4.05 -15.91
CA ILE A 526 2.25 3.20 -14.87
C ILE A 526 2.80 3.72 -13.55
N ALA A 527 1.92 4.05 -12.64
CA ALA A 527 2.29 4.45 -11.29
C ALA A 527 1.81 3.41 -10.29
N ALA A 528 2.43 3.37 -9.13
CA ALA A 528 1.95 2.53 -8.03
C ALA A 528 1.77 3.37 -6.77
N SER A 529 0.93 2.89 -5.83
CA SER A 529 0.81 3.49 -4.50
C SER A 529 2.16 3.52 -3.80
N ALA A 530 2.34 4.44 -2.85
CA ALA A 530 3.61 4.59 -2.12
C ALA A 530 4.04 3.31 -1.40
N ASP A 531 3.10 2.46 -1.04
CA ASP A 531 3.32 1.14 -0.45
C ASP A 531 3.53 0.02 -1.49
N GLY A 532 3.46 0.33 -2.78
CA GLY A 532 3.65 -0.66 -3.85
C GLY A 532 2.58 -1.76 -3.91
N THR A 533 1.40 -1.52 -3.36
CA THR A 533 0.31 -2.53 -3.39
C THR A 533 -0.65 -2.36 -4.55
N GLU A 534 -0.89 -1.13 -4.99
CA GLU A 534 -1.88 -0.79 -6.00
C GLU A 534 -1.22 -0.12 -7.21
N LEU A 535 -1.73 -0.40 -8.41
CA LEU A 535 -1.25 0.21 -9.66
C LEU A 535 -2.31 1.16 -10.24
N PHE A 536 -1.85 2.26 -10.80
CA PHE A 536 -2.64 3.27 -11.49
C PHE A 536 -2.24 3.34 -12.97
N PHE A 537 -3.23 3.25 -13.85
CA PHE A 537 -3.00 3.08 -15.29
C PHE A 537 -3.33 4.31 -16.13
N ALA A 538 -3.96 5.33 -15.55
CA ALA A 538 -4.49 6.47 -16.32
C ALA A 538 -3.41 7.18 -17.16
N GLY A 539 -2.24 7.41 -16.58
CA GLY A 539 -1.09 8.02 -17.28
C GLY A 539 -0.22 7.05 -18.08
N ALA A 540 -0.56 5.75 -18.09
CA ALA A 540 0.27 4.75 -18.76
C ALA A 540 0.30 4.94 -20.28
N LYS A 541 1.51 4.88 -20.86
CA LYS A 541 1.74 5.03 -22.30
C LYS A 541 2.70 3.96 -22.79
N ARG A 542 2.55 3.59 -24.05
CA ARG A 542 3.53 2.80 -24.78
C ARG A 542 4.11 3.66 -25.89
N GLU A 543 5.40 3.92 -25.83
CA GLU A 543 6.14 4.52 -26.91
C GLU A 543 6.19 3.52 -28.08
N GLY A 544 5.81 3.98 -29.27
CA GLY A 544 5.59 3.15 -30.45
C GLY A 544 6.86 2.65 -31.12
#